data_049048bbe5f7152f8daa37f88690d8e2
#
_entry.id   049048bbe5f7152f8daa37f88690d8e2
#
_cell.length_a   1.000
_cell.length_b   1.000
_cell.length_c   1.000
_cell.angle_alpha   90.00
_cell.angle_beta   90.00
_cell.angle_gamma   90.00
#
_symmetry.space_group_name_H-M   'P 1'
#
loop_
_entity.id
_entity.type
_entity.pdbx_description
1 polymer ?
#
loop_
_entity_poly.entity_id
_entity_poly.type
_entity_poly.pdbx_seq_one_letter_code
_entity_poly.pdbx_strand_id
1 'polypeptide(L)'
;MHSRYPYLSRLKIPHEVVYTDTLVKSLMRVAETKPFLDEYLGTPQEVKLLRKAKVRAITYSNQIEGNNLGESEVTAVLQGKRVAGSKKDVKEVQNYHEALDYAERLIEDSRPLKVADMCDLQKLVTKGVIEERQCGRIRTIPVSIVNAANGEKIDECPQPHELKDLLDDLWRWLDDTKDMNPFARAFAFHFIAVSIHPFADGNGRTVRLMQHLLLLLGGQRITRFVPSETAIMRGRDRYYTAIRQSRRLESLHPILEFLAECFAVSAEEVVEEGRKLLRESAGKTPEVRYRKILAHAKKQDKFSIQDVVEWMPDVPRRTVERDVATLVKKRALKAKGESKTRTYSIAKWQ
;
A
#
# COMPACT_ATOMS: atom_id res chain seq x y z
N MET A 1 33.71 16.17 11.90
CA MET A 1 32.92 16.14 10.65
C MET A 1 31.58 16.82 10.92
N HIS A 2 31.22 17.83 10.16
CA HIS A 2 29.89 18.44 10.30
C HIS A 2 28.89 17.46 9.72
N SER A 3 27.87 17.08 10.51
CA SER A 3 26.78 16.21 10.03
C SER A 3 26.10 16.84 8.81
N ARG A 4 25.77 16.04 7.79
CA ARG A 4 25.03 16.48 6.59
C ARG A 4 23.62 16.95 6.95
N TYR A 5 23.09 16.46 8.07
CA TYR A 5 21.76 16.77 8.62
C TYR A 5 21.93 17.26 10.07
N PRO A 6 22.40 18.49 10.29
CA PRO A 6 22.85 18.96 11.60
C PRO A 6 21.74 19.02 12.64
N TYR A 7 20.49 19.33 12.22
CA TYR A 7 19.36 19.42 13.14
C TYR A 7 18.81 18.05 13.54
N LEU A 8 18.71 17.09 12.59
CA LEU A 8 18.37 15.69 12.92
C LEU A 8 19.41 15.11 13.87
N SER A 9 20.70 15.32 13.61
CA SER A 9 21.79 14.82 14.44
C SER A 9 21.78 15.47 15.83
N ARG A 10 21.58 16.79 15.94
CA ARG A 10 21.51 17.50 17.22
C ARG A 10 20.40 16.98 18.12
N LEU A 11 19.24 16.68 17.56
CA LEU A 11 18.10 16.13 18.29
C LEU A 11 18.11 14.60 18.35
N LYS A 12 19.20 13.97 17.93
CA LYS A 12 19.38 12.51 17.96
C LYS A 12 18.23 11.76 17.26
N ILE A 13 17.69 12.34 16.19
CA ILE A 13 16.73 11.67 15.32
C ILE A 13 17.53 10.78 14.36
N PRO A 14 17.46 9.44 14.49
CA PRO A 14 18.21 8.54 13.63
C PRO A 14 17.75 8.66 12.18
N HIS A 15 18.71 8.68 11.26
CA HIS A 15 18.48 8.87 9.83
C HIS A 15 19.40 8.01 8.96
N GLU A 16 20.24 7.16 9.57
CA GLU A 16 21.06 6.19 8.88
C GLU A 16 20.36 4.83 8.83
N VAL A 17 20.27 4.26 7.62
CA VAL A 17 19.66 2.93 7.42
C VAL A 17 20.72 1.85 7.52
N VAL A 18 20.54 0.93 8.46
CA VAL A 18 21.31 -0.30 8.58
C VAL A 18 20.43 -1.46 8.12
N TYR A 19 20.91 -2.22 7.14
CA TYR A 19 20.21 -3.41 6.64
C TYR A 19 20.54 -4.60 7.54
N THR A 20 19.66 -4.87 8.50
CA THR A 20 19.74 -6.08 9.33
C THR A 20 19.20 -7.29 8.59
N ASP A 21 19.58 -8.50 9.02
CA ASP A 21 19.04 -9.75 8.44
C ASP A 21 17.51 -9.81 8.52
N THR A 22 16.91 -9.30 9.59
CA THR A 22 15.44 -9.24 9.77
C THR A 22 14.80 -8.33 8.73
N LEU A 23 15.35 -7.12 8.55
CA LEU A 23 14.88 -6.19 7.53
C LEU A 23 14.99 -6.78 6.13
N VAL A 24 16.15 -7.35 5.79
CA VAL A 24 16.40 -7.96 4.48
C VAL A 24 15.42 -9.11 4.22
N LYS A 25 15.21 -10.01 5.18
CA LYS A 25 14.24 -11.12 5.05
C LYS A 25 12.82 -10.61 4.79
N SER A 26 12.37 -9.58 5.49
CA SER A 26 11.04 -8.98 5.25
C SER A 26 10.94 -8.35 3.86
N LEU A 27 11.98 -7.66 3.40
CA LEU A 27 12.02 -7.08 2.05
C LEU A 27 12.03 -8.16 0.96
N MET A 28 12.71 -9.29 1.18
CA MET A 28 12.68 -10.44 0.26
C MET A 28 11.27 -11.03 0.16
N ARG A 29 10.58 -11.24 1.28
CA ARG A 29 9.17 -11.69 1.29
C ARG A 29 8.27 -10.74 0.48
N VAL A 30 8.45 -9.43 0.62
CA VAL A 30 7.72 -8.45 -0.22
C VAL A 30 8.04 -8.66 -1.71
N ALA A 31 9.30 -8.83 -2.06
CA ALA A 31 9.71 -9.04 -3.45
C ALA A 31 9.11 -10.32 -4.05
N GLU A 32 9.00 -11.39 -3.26
CA GLU A 32 8.38 -12.66 -3.66
C GLU A 32 6.88 -12.53 -3.97
N THR A 33 6.17 -11.58 -3.34
CA THR A 33 4.74 -11.36 -3.60
C THR A 33 4.47 -10.60 -4.90
N LYS A 34 5.43 -9.82 -5.39
CA LYS A 34 5.25 -8.94 -6.55
C LYS A 34 4.80 -9.66 -7.82
N PRO A 35 5.40 -10.79 -8.25
CA PRO A 35 4.95 -11.49 -9.46
C PRO A 35 3.49 -11.94 -9.39
N PHE A 36 3.02 -12.35 -8.21
CA PHE A 36 1.63 -12.75 -8.00
C PHE A 36 0.67 -11.57 -8.11
N LEU A 37 1.04 -10.42 -7.58
CA LEU A 37 0.20 -9.22 -7.66
C LEU A 37 0.19 -8.62 -9.06
N ASP A 38 1.30 -8.72 -9.79
CA ASP A 38 1.38 -8.31 -11.19
C ASP A 38 0.46 -9.14 -12.10
N GLU A 39 0.15 -10.40 -11.75
CA GLU A 39 -0.82 -11.24 -12.48
C GLU A 39 -2.25 -10.69 -12.44
N TYR A 40 -2.60 -9.89 -11.45
CA TYR A 40 -3.94 -9.30 -11.33
C TYR A 40 -4.12 -8.03 -12.15
N LEU A 41 -3.03 -7.39 -12.60
CA LEU A 41 -3.09 -6.14 -13.36
C LEU A 41 -3.91 -6.31 -14.66
N GLY A 42 -4.84 -5.41 -14.90
CA GLY A 42 -5.76 -5.45 -16.04
C GLY A 42 -6.85 -6.52 -15.94
N THR A 43 -7.08 -7.11 -14.75
CA THR A 43 -8.12 -8.12 -14.53
C THR A 43 -9.31 -7.57 -13.73
N PRO A 44 -10.49 -8.21 -13.81
CA PRO A 44 -11.61 -7.86 -12.92
C PRO A 44 -11.29 -8.04 -11.43
N GLN A 45 -10.32 -8.89 -11.09
CA GLN A 45 -9.84 -9.11 -9.73
C GLN A 45 -9.04 -7.91 -9.21
N GLU A 46 -8.29 -7.23 -10.08
CA GLU A 46 -7.59 -5.99 -9.74
C GLU A 46 -8.53 -4.98 -9.09
N VAL A 47 -9.65 -4.67 -9.73
CA VAL A 47 -10.64 -3.70 -9.22
C VAL A 47 -11.15 -4.08 -7.84
N LYS A 48 -11.39 -5.38 -7.61
CA LYS A 48 -11.86 -5.89 -6.30
C LYS A 48 -10.79 -5.76 -5.22
N LEU A 49 -9.53 -6.12 -5.54
CA LEU A 49 -8.41 -6.03 -4.62
C LEU A 49 -8.10 -4.57 -4.26
N LEU A 50 -8.04 -3.68 -5.26
CA LEU A 50 -7.82 -2.24 -5.05
C LEU A 50 -8.90 -1.62 -4.17
N ARG A 51 -10.19 -1.95 -4.43
CA ARG A 51 -11.29 -1.45 -3.60
C ARG A 51 -11.18 -1.91 -2.16
N LYS A 52 -10.84 -3.18 -1.92
CA LYS A 52 -10.65 -3.71 -0.56
C LYS A 52 -9.44 -3.09 0.12
N ALA A 53 -8.32 -2.98 -0.59
CA ALA A 53 -7.11 -2.34 -0.08
C ALA A 53 -7.39 -0.89 0.34
N LYS A 54 -8.11 -0.13 -0.50
CA LYS A 54 -8.52 1.25 -0.19
C LYS A 54 -9.38 1.34 1.06
N VAL A 55 -10.42 0.50 1.18
CA VAL A 55 -11.27 0.45 2.38
C VAL A 55 -10.44 0.15 3.62
N ARG A 56 -9.54 -0.86 3.56
CA ARG A 56 -8.68 -1.24 4.70
C ARG A 56 -7.70 -0.15 5.07
N ALA A 57 -7.02 0.47 4.11
CA ALA A 57 -6.09 1.57 4.37
C ALA A 57 -6.81 2.73 5.08
N ILE A 58 -7.99 3.12 4.62
CA ILE A 58 -8.81 4.16 5.25
C ILE A 58 -9.24 3.74 6.66
N THR A 59 -9.76 2.52 6.82
CA THR A 59 -10.25 2.02 8.10
C THR A 59 -9.12 2.00 9.13
N TYR A 60 -8.07 1.27 8.84
CA TYR A 60 -7.03 0.99 9.82
C TYR A 60 -6.13 2.19 10.10
N SER A 61 -5.88 3.05 9.10
CA SER A 61 -5.15 4.30 9.36
C SER A 61 -5.90 5.22 10.32
N ASN A 62 -7.22 5.29 10.26
CA ASN A 62 -8.02 6.05 11.21
C ASN A 62 -8.15 5.33 12.57
N GLN A 63 -8.26 4.00 12.59
CA GLN A 63 -8.32 3.24 13.85
C GLN A 63 -7.02 3.31 14.66
N ILE A 64 -5.85 3.39 14.02
CA ILE A 64 -4.58 3.63 14.71
C ILE A 64 -4.66 4.92 15.54
N GLU A 65 -5.37 5.93 15.05
CA GLU A 65 -5.58 7.23 15.72
C GLU A 65 -6.85 7.27 16.63
N GLY A 66 -7.49 6.13 16.84
CA GLY A 66 -8.61 6.00 17.78
C GLY A 66 -10.01 6.15 17.16
N ASN A 67 -10.17 6.18 15.84
CA ASN A 67 -11.45 6.10 15.17
C ASN A 67 -12.10 4.72 15.40
N ASN A 68 -13.43 4.67 15.56
CA ASN A 68 -14.14 3.45 15.94
C ASN A 68 -14.84 2.73 14.78
N LEU A 69 -14.85 3.30 13.56
CA LEU A 69 -15.55 2.70 12.42
C LEU A 69 -14.79 1.50 11.87
N GLY A 70 -15.52 0.40 11.64
CA GLY A 70 -15.00 -0.82 10.99
C GLY A 70 -15.12 -0.80 9.47
N GLU A 71 -14.58 -1.82 8.79
CA GLU A 71 -14.57 -1.90 7.31
C GLU A 71 -15.96 -1.80 6.67
N SER A 72 -17.00 -2.38 7.31
CA SER A 72 -18.38 -2.32 6.82
C SER A 72 -18.95 -0.91 6.87
N GLU A 73 -18.69 -0.20 7.96
CA GLU A 73 -19.16 1.18 8.18
C GLU A 73 -18.39 2.16 7.29
N VAL A 74 -17.06 2.00 7.18
CA VAL A 74 -16.24 2.77 6.22
C VAL A 74 -16.74 2.56 4.79
N THR A 75 -17.03 1.31 4.40
CA THR A 75 -17.62 1.03 3.08
C THR A 75 -18.96 1.76 2.88
N ALA A 76 -19.82 1.78 3.89
CA ALA A 76 -21.10 2.49 3.84
C ALA A 76 -20.92 4.02 3.73
N VAL A 77 -19.98 4.60 4.50
CA VAL A 77 -19.64 6.04 4.42
C VAL A 77 -19.15 6.40 3.01
N LEU A 78 -18.26 5.59 2.42
CA LEU A 78 -17.76 5.82 1.07
C LEU A 78 -18.83 5.68 -0.03
N GLN A 79 -19.96 5.00 0.29
CA GLN A 79 -21.16 4.91 -0.57
C GLN A 79 -22.17 6.03 -0.31
N GLY A 80 -21.87 6.99 0.56
CA GLY A 80 -22.79 8.07 0.96
C GLY A 80 -23.93 7.64 1.89
N LYS A 81 -23.82 6.45 2.51
CA LYS A 81 -24.83 5.93 3.43
C LYS A 81 -24.59 6.46 4.86
N ARG A 82 -25.68 6.57 5.63
CA ARG A 82 -25.57 6.87 7.06
C ARG A 82 -25.11 5.65 7.84
N VAL A 83 -24.25 5.88 8.83
CA VAL A 83 -23.73 4.85 9.76
C VAL A 83 -23.94 5.28 11.21
N ALA A 84 -23.96 4.30 12.10
CA ALA A 84 -23.96 4.54 13.54
C ALA A 84 -22.52 4.84 13.99
N GLY A 85 -22.15 6.13 14.02
CA GLY A 85 -20.81 6.58 14.40
C GLY A 85 -20.82 8.06 14.76
N SER A 86 -19.74 8.54 15.40
CA SER A 86 -19.62 9.97 15.69
C SER A 86 -19.47 10.77 14.39
N LYS A 87 -19.95 12.03 14.39
CA LYS A 87 -19.73 12.92 13.24
C LYS A 87 -18.25 13.10 12.92
N LYS A 88 -17.40 13.09 13.96
CA LYS A 88 -15.94 13.17 13.85
C LYS A 88 -15.41 11.95 13.10
N ASP A 89 -15.76 10.72 13.54
CA ASP A 89 -15.27 9.49 12.93
C ASP A 89 -15.63 9.40 11.44
N VAL A 90 -16.89 9.74 11.11
CA VAL A 90 -17.34 9.78 9.71
C VAL A 90 -16.55 10.81 8.90
N LYS A 91 -16.31 11.99 9.48
CA LYS A 91 -15.55 13.06 8.80
C LYS A 91 -14.10 12.68 8.56
N GLU A 92 -13.44 12.03 9.53
CA GLU A 92 -12.06 11.53 9.38
C GLU A 92 -11.94 10.49 8.26
N VAL A 93 -12.90 9.58 8.13
CA VAL A 93 -12.96 8.59 7.04
C VAL A 93 -13.09 9.28 5.69
N GLN A 94 -14.00 10.25 5.55
CA GLN A 94 -14.16 11.02 4.31
C GLN A 94 -12.89 11.79 3.94
N ASN A 95 -12.30 12.45 4.94
CA ASN A 95 -11.06 13.21 4.78
C ASN A 95 -9.90 12.33 4.33
N TYR A 96 -9.71 11.16 4.96
CA TYR A 96 -8.63 10.26 4.59
C TYR A 96 -8.82 9.71 3.17
N HIS A 97 -10.07 9.46 2.76
CA HIS A 97 -10.39 9.08 1.39
C HIS A 97 -9.96 10.16 0.39
N GLU A 98 -10.37 11.43 0.62
CA GLU A 98 -9.97 12.55 -0.23
C GLU A 98 -8.44 12.72 -0.28
N ALA A 99 -7.77 12.56 0.87
CA ALA A 99 -6.32 12.67 0.97
C ALA A 99 -5.57 11.54 0.25
N LEU A 100 -6.10 10.31 0.29
CA LEU A 100 -5.52 9.19 -0.46
C LEU A 100 -5.65 9.40 -1.98
N ASP A 101 -6.80 9.89 -2.44
CA ASP A 101 -7.00 10.21 -3.85
C ASP A 101 -6.12 11.40 -4.30
N TYR A 102 -5.87 12.36 -3.41
CA TYR A 102 -4.93 13.44 -3.69
C TYR A 102 -3.48 12.93 -3.78
N ALA A 103 -3.06 12.04 -2.85
CA ALA A 103 -1.75 11.43 -2.90
C ALA A 103 -1.51 10.65 -4.22
N GLU A 104 -2.52 9.94 -4.71
CA GLU A 104 -2.41 9.24 -6.01
C GLU A 104 -2.28 10.18 -7.19
N ARG A 105 -2.97 11.34 -7.18
CA ARG A 105 -2.80 12.37 -8.23
C ARG A 105 -1.40 12.99 -8.24
N LEU A 106 -0.78 13.17 -7.07
CA LEU A 106 0.60 13.71 -7.00
C LEU A 106 1.64 12.83 -7.72
N ILE A 107 1.34 11.54 -7.94
CA ILE A 107 2.21 10.64 -8.70
C ILE A 107 2.19 11.01 -10.19
N GLU A 108 1.03 11.44 -10.70
CA GLU A 108 0.85 11.81 -12.12
C GLU A 108 1.63 13.08 -12.47
N ASP A 109 1.83 13.98 -11.49
CA ASP A 109 2.57 15.24 -11.68
C ASP A 109 4.07 15.04 -11.99
N SER A 110 4.62 13.85 -11.72
CA SER A 110 6.03 13.46 -11.99
C SER A 110 7.07 14.47 -11.49
N ARG A 111 6.78 15.24 -10.45
CA ARG A 111 7.66 16.26 -9.85
C ARG A 111 8.16 15.82 -8.47
N PRO A 112 9.29 16.38 -8.00
CA PRO A 112 9.74 16.16 -6.64
C PRO A 112 8.72 16.64 -5.61
N LEU A 113 8.58 15.86 -4.52
CA LEU A 113 7.74 16.22 -3.39
C LEU A 113 8.32 17.42 -2.63
N LYS A 114 7.44 18.26 -2.09
CA LYS A 114 7.76 19.42 -1.29
C LYS A 114 7.11 19.32 0.09
N VAL A 115 7.61 20.10 1.05
CA VAL A 115 6.95 20.27 2.37
C VAL A 115 5.48 20.68 2.20
N ALA A 116 5.17 21.50 1.19
CA ALA A 116 3.81 21.92 0.88
C ALA A 116 2.88 20.75 0.60
N ASP A 117 3.34 19.70 -0.12
CA ASP A 117 2.52 18.51 -0.41
C ASP A 117 2.14 17.76 0.88
N MET A 118 3.07 17.67 1.82
CA MET A 118 2.79 17.11 3.15
C MET A 118 1.80 17.97 3.94
N CYS A 119 1.90 19.31 3.83
CA CYS A 119 0.95 20.25 4.43
C CYS A 119 -0.45 20.09 3.80
N ASP A 120 -0.55 19.96 2.49
CA ASP A 120 -1.82 19.76 1.79
C ASP A 120 -2.48 18.43 2.18
N LEU A 121 -1.72 17.35 2.31
CA LEU A 121 -2.22 16.07 2.83
C LEU A 121 -2.74 16.22 4.26
N GLN A 122 -2.00 16.90 5.14
CA GLN A 122 -2.45 17.13 6.52
C GLN A 122 -3.72 18.00 6.55
N LYS A 123 -3.80 19.03 5.71
CA LYS A 123 -5.01 19.85 5.58
C LYS A 123 -6.22 18.99 5.23
N LEU A 124 -6.07 18.08 4.27
CA LEU A 124 -7.15 17.18 3.86
C LEU A 124 -7.57 16.25 5.00
N VAL A 125 -6.63 15.57 5.67
CA VAL A 125 -6.99 14.60 6.74
C VAL A 125 -7.61 15.27 7.98
N THR A 126 -7.37 16.56 8.19
CA THR A 126 -7.84 17.28 9.39
C THR A 126 -8.98 18.27 9.15
N LYS A 127 -9.35 18.52 7.90
CA LYS A 127 -10.41 19.46 7.51
C LYS A 127 -11.73 19.21 8.25
N GLY A 128 -12.19 20.22 9.01
CA GLY A 128 -13.43 20.13 9.78
C GLY A 128 -13.37 19.18 10.98
N VAL A 129 -12.16 18.73 11.38
CA VAL A 129 -11.93 17.91 12.58
C VAL A 129 -11.21 18.71 13.65
N ILE A 130 -10.27 19.57 13.24
CA ILE A 130 -9.55 20.51 14.10
C ILE A 130 -9.84 21.95 13.66
N GLU A 131 -9.31 22.92 14.39
CA GLU A 131 -9.44 24.33 14.04
C GLU A 131 -8.82 24.64 12.67
N GLU A 132 -9.54 25.37 11.82
CA GLU A 132 -9.13 25.68 10.43
C GLU A 132 -7.72 26.35 10.37
N ARG A 133 -7.38 27.18 11.36
CA ARG A 133 -6.08 27.84 11.45
C ARG A 133 -4.90 26.87 11.66
N GLN A 134 -5.16 25.61 12.05
CA GLN A 134 -4.14 24.56 12.23
C GLN A 134 -4.07 23.61 11.03
N CYS A 135 -5.07 23.63 10.15
CA CYS A 135 -5.11 22.75 8.98
C CYS A 135 -4.06 23.17 7.95
N GLY A 136 -3.19 22.22 7.56
CA GLY A 136 -2.14 22.43 6.56
C GLY A 136 -0.98 23.32 7.04
N ARG A 137 -0.85 23.53 8.34
CA ARG A 137 0.17 24.44 8.90
C ARG A 137 1.06 23.75 9.91
N ILE A 138 2.35 24.05 9.82
CA ILE A 138 3.32 23.64 10.83
C ILE A 138 2.92 24.27 12.17
N ARG A 139 2.92 23.46 13.21
CA ARG A 139 2.51 23.87 14.55
C ARG A 139 3.39 24.96 15.16
N THR A 140 2.78 25.80 15.95
CA THR A 140 3.45 26.85 16.74
C THR A 140 3.38 26.55 18.24
N ILE A 141 2.82 25.39 18.62
CA ILE A 141 2.66 24.92 20.01
C ILE A 141 3.47 23.66 20.25
N PRO A 142 3.97 23.43 21.48
CA PRO A 142 4.58 22.17 21.86
C PRO A 142 3.53 21.04 21.83
N VAL A 143 3.95 19.84 21.40
CA VAL A 143 3.14 18.63 21.42
C VAL A 143 4.00 17.43 21.82
N SER A 144 3.36 16.31 22.14
CA SER A 144 4.02 15.03 22.42
C SER A 144 3.39 13.93 21.60
N ILE A 145 4.16 12.89 21.27
CA ILE A 145 3.61 11.65 20.70
C ILE A 145 2.98 10.86 21.83
N VAL A 146 1.70 10.52 21.68
CA VAL A 146 0.96 9.72 22.64
C VAL A 146 0.37 8.48 21.98
N ASN A 147 0.24 7.39 22.72
CA ASN A 147 -0.49 6.21 22.30
C ASN A 147 -1.99 6.52 22.34
N ALA A 148 -2.65 6.51 21.20
CA ALA A 148 -4.07 6.83 21.09
C ALA A 148 -5.00 5.85 21.86
N ALA A 149 -4.49 4.65 22.22
CA ALA A 149 -5.28 3.66 22.96
C ALA A 149 -5.39 3.95 24.46
N ASN A 150 -4.30 4.41 25.07
CA ASN A 150 -4.19 4.54 26.53
C ASN A 150 -3.70 5.92 27.00
N GLY A 151 -3.41 6.84 26.06
CA GLY A 151 -2.89 8.18 26.36
C GLY A 151 -1.45 8.21 26.87
N GLU A 152 -0.73 7.06 26.87
CA GLU A 152 0.66 6.98 27.30
C GLU A 152 1.54 7.87 26.43
N LYS A 153 2.34 8.72 27.06
CA LYS A 153 3.35 9.55 26.36
C LYS A 153 4.47 8.64 25.83
N ILE A 154 4.64 8.66 24.53
CA ILE A 154 5.66 7.86 23.83
C ILE A 154 6.97 8.62 23.74
N ASP A 155 6.92 9.91 23.34
CA ASP A 155 8.11 10.76 23.19
C ASP A 155 7.73 12.24 23.24
N GLU A 156 8.71 13.09 23.54
CA GLU A 156 8.60 14.54 23.37
C GLU A 156 8.99 14.93 21.96
N CYS A 157 8.18 15.81 21.38
CA CYS A 157 8.47 16.34 20.06
C CYS A 157 9.41 17.53 20.13
N PRO A 158 10.17 17.82 19.06
CA PRO A 158 10.97 19.04 18.94
C PRO A 158 10.15 20.31 19.20
N GLN A 159 10.83 21.37 19.65
CA GLN A 159 10.15 22.65 19.88
C GLN A 159 9.72 23.31 18.56
N PRO A 160 8.64 24.11 18.53
CA PRO A 160 8.12 24.71 17.31
C PRO A 160 9.16 25.50 16.48
N HIS A 161 10.08 26.18 17.13
CA HIS A 161 11.12 26.98 16.46
C HIS A 161 12.18 26.12 15.72
N GLU A 162 12.25 24.81 16.03
CA GLU A 162 13.19 23.87 15.40
C GLU A 162 12.60 23.21 14.14
N LEU A 163 11.27 23.26 13.96
CA LEU A 163 10.57 22.45 12.96
C LEU A 163 10.97 22.80 11.53
N LYS A 164 11.20 24.08 11.24
CA LYS A 164 11.60 24.49 9.89
C LYS A 164 12.92 23.83 9.49
N ASP A 165 13.92 23.94 10.34
CA ASP A 165 15.27 23.43 10.05
C ASP A 165 15.27 21.89 10.00
N LEU A 166 14.46 21.21 10.85
CA LEU A 166 14.30 19.78 10.85
C LEU A 166 13.61 19.29 9.57
N LEU A 167 12.60 20.00 9.08
CA LEU A 167 11.95 19.69 7.80
C LEU A 167 12.91 19.93 6.63
N ASP A 168 13.71 20.99 6.67
CA ASP A 168 14.73 21.25 5.64
C ASP A 168 15.77 20.12 5.61
N ASP A 169 16.21 19.61 6.78
CA ASP A 169 17.08 18.42 6.87
C ASP A 169 16.40 17.17 6.34
N LEU A 170 15.13 16.91 6.69
CA LEU A 170 14.38 15.74 6.21
C LEU A 170 14.23 15.76 4.68
N TRP A 171 13.91 16.89 4.07
CA TRP A 171 13.79 17.01 2.61
C TRP A 171 15.13 16.85 1.91
N ARG A 172 16.21 17.38 2.48
CA ARG A 172 17.58 17.14 2.01
C ARG A 172 17.93 15.67 2.09
N TRP A 173 17.62 15.00 3.22
CA TRP A 173 17.81 13.56 3.38
C TRP A 173 17.04 12.78 2.32
N LEU A 174 15.80 13.18 2.04
CA LEU A 174 14.98 12.54 1.01
C LEU A 174 15.60 12.71 -0.39
N ASP A 175 16.18 13.84 -0.69
CA ASP A 175 16.88 14.07 -1.97
C ASP A 175 18.18 13.27 -2.08
N ASP A 176 18.93 13.17 -1.00
CA ASP A 176 20.22 12.49 -0.93
C ASP A 176 20.11 10.94 -0.98
N THR A 177 18.93 10.41 -0.66
CA THR A 177 18.68 8.96 -0.54
C THR A 177 17.88 8.37 -1.70
N LYS A 178 17.87 9.01 -2.87
CA LYS A 178 17.11 8.56 -4.05
C LYS A 178 17.46 7.14 -4.51
N ASP A 179 18.72 6.76 -4.38
CA ASP A 179 19.23 5.44 -4.78
C ASP A 179 19.05 4.35 -3.72
N MET A 180 18.51 4.71 -2.54
CA MET A 180 18.21 3.74 -1.48
C MET A 180 17.06 2.82 -1.89
N ASN A 181 17.03 1.59 -1.30
CA ASN A 181 15.87 0.72 -1.44
C ASN A 181 14.58 1.48 -1.11
N PRO A 182 13.57 1.51 -2.00
CA PRO A 182 12.37 2.33 -1.83
C PRO A 182 11.60 2.08 -0.54
N PHE A 183 11.55 0.82 -0.08
CA PHE A 183 10.87 0.47 1.19
C PHE A 183 11.65 1.01 2.38
N ALA A 184 12.95 0.76 2.45
CA ALA A 184 13.78 1.25 3.55
C ALA A 184 13.74 2.78 3.64
N ARG A 185 13.78 3.46 2.48
CA ARG A 185 13.67 4.92 2.37
C ARG A 185 12.31 5.44 2.86
N ALA A 186 11.20 4.84 2.41
CA ALA A 186 9.86 5.26 2.81
C ALA A 186 9.60 5.02 4.31
N PHE A 187 10.09 3.90 4.86
CA PHE A 187 9.96 3.58 6.28
C PHE A 187 10.85 4.47 7.16
N ALA A 188 12.07 4.81 6.70
CA ALA A 188 12.92 5.76 7.39
C ALA A 188 12.28 7.16 7.40
N PHE A 189 11.78 7.64 6.25
CA PHE A 189 11.00 8.87 6.17
C PHE A 189 9.84 8.88 7.16
N HIS A 190 9.06 7.78 7.21
CA HIS A 190 7.96 7.63 8.15
C HIS A 190 8.42 7.93 9.58
N PHE A 191 9.48 7.27 10.03
CA PHE A 191 9.98 7.44 11.39
C PHE A 191 10.50 8.85 11.64
N ILE A 192 11.31 9.40 10.73
CA ILE A 192 11.89 10.75 10.90
C ILE A 192 10.75 11.79 10.98
N ALA A 193 9.76 11.69 10.07
CA ALA A 193 8.63 12.62 10.04
C ALA A 193 7.73 12.49 11.28
N VAL A 194 7.47 11.27 11.78
CA VAL A 194 6.75 11.06 13.05
C VAL A 194 7.53 11.63 14.22
N SER A 195 8.87 11.51 14.24
CA SER A 195 9.73 12.04 15.30
C SER A 195 9.79 13.59 15.29
N ILE A 196 9.74 14.21 14.12
CA ILE A 196 9.64 15.67 13.98
C ILE A 196 8.26 16.16 14.45
N HIS A 197 7.21 15.42 14.13
CA HIS A 197 5.81 15.69 14.50
C HIS A 197 5.38 17.10 14.16
N PRO A 198 5.41 17.51 12.87
CA PRO A 198 5.35 18.91 12.48
C PRO A 198 3.98 19.58 12.64
N PHE A 199 2.90 18.83 12.88
CA PHE A 199 1.54 19.34 12.94
C PHE A 199 0.94 19.24 14.35
N ALA A 200 -0.11 20.03 14.61
CA ALA A 200 -0.85 19.97 15.87
C ALA A 200 -1.65 18.66 15.99
N ASP A 201 -2.16 18.12 14.88
CA ASP A 201 -2.87 16.84 14.78
C ASP A 201 -2.73 16.28 13.36
N GLY A 202 -3.06 14.99 13.18
CA GLY A 202 -3.05 14.31 11.88
C GLY A 202 -1.67 13.85 11.42
N ASN A 203 -0.64 13.94 12.25
CA ASN A 203 0.73 13.53 11.89
C ASN A 203 0.80 12.08 11.43
N GLY A 204 0.26 11.14 12.20
CA GLY A 204 0.31 9.71 11.88
C GLY A 204 -0.36 9.40 10.54
N ARG A 205 -1.56 9.91 10.31
CA ARG A 205 -2.30 9.74 9.06
C ARG A 205 -1.56 10.34 7.87
N THR A 206 -1.05 11.55 8.02
CA THR A 206 -0.26 12.25 6.98
C THR A 206 1.02 11.48 6.63
N VAL A 207 1.73 11.00 7.63
CA VAL A 207 2.99 10.26 7.43
C VAL A 207 2.75 8.92 6.74
N ARG A 208 1.65 8.20 7.05
CA ARG A 208 1.29 6.96 6.34
C ARG A 208 0.93 7.23 4.88
N LEU A 209 0.23 8.33 4.57
CA LEU A 209 0.00 8.77 3.18
C LEU A 209 1.29 9.14 2.45
N MET A 210 2.21 9.84 3.11
CA MET A 210 3.53 10.16 2.55
C MET A 210 4.36 8.89 2.30
N GLN A 211 4.34 7.92 3.22
CA GLN A 211 4.98 6.61 3.02
C GLN A 211 4.41 5.90 1.79
N HIS A 212 3.08 5.84 1.66
CA HIS A 212 2.40 5.27 0.49
C HIS A 212 2.84 5.95 -0.81
N LEU A 213 2.84 7.29 -0.82
CA LEU A 213 3.26 8.10 -1.96
C LEU A 213 4.73 7.87 -2.33
N LEU A 214 5.62 7.84 -1.35
CA LEU A 214 7.06 7.58 -1.57
C LEU A 214 7.32 6.20 -2.15
N LEU A 215 6.59 5.18 -1.71
CA LEU A 215 6.68 3.83 -2.28
C LEU A 215 6.23 3.81 -3.75
N LEU A 216 5.14 4.48 -4.08
CA LEU A 216 4.64 4.55 -5.45
C LEU A 216 5.60 5.33 -6.37
N LEU A 217 6.14 6.47 -5.92
CA LEU A 217 7.16 7.23 -6.64
C LEU A 217 8.47 6.44 -6.78
N GLY A 218 8.78 5.56 -5.81
CA GLY A 218 9.87 4.59 -5.88
C GLY A 218 9.57 3.37 -6.79
N GLY A 219 8.49 3.41 -7.59
CA GLY A 219 8.14 2.36 -8.55
C GLY A 219 7.47 1.13 -7.92
N GLN A 220 7.12 1.15 -6.64
CA GLN A 220 6.52 0.01 -5.94
C GLN A 220 4.99 -0.03 -6.12
N ARG A 221 4.53 -0.36 -7.34
CA ARG A 221 3.10 -0.39 -7.72
C ARG A 221 2.25 -1.31 -6.85
N ILE A 222 2.85 -2.37 -6.28
CA ILE A 222 2.18 -3.30 -5.37
C ILE A 222 1.59 -2.59 -4.14
N THR A 223 2.13 -1.43 -3.76
CA THR A 223 1.66 -0.63 -2.63
C THR A 223 0.16 -0.30 -2.71
N ARG A 224 -0.39 -0.16 -3.92
CA ARG A 224 -1.83 0.07 -4.11
C ARG A 224 -2.70 -1.09 -3.62
N PHE A 225 -2.16 -2.30 -3.62
CA PHE A 225 -2.88 -3.50 -3.18
C PHE A 225 -2.66 -3.81 -1.70
N VAL A 226 -1.60 -3.26 -1.08
CA VAL A 226 -1.11 -3.67 0.24
C VAL A 226 -1.46 -2.62 1.30
N PRO A 227 -2.57 -2.80 2.06
CA PRO A 227 -2.95 -1.93 3.16
C PRO A 227 -2.13 -2.30 4.41
N SER A 228 -0.86 -1.87 4.47
CA SER A 228 0.04 -2.18 5.58
C SER A 228 -0.47 -1.69 6.94
N GLU A 229 -1.37 -0.70 6.94
CA GLU A 229 -2.08 -0.19 8.12
C GLU A 229 -2.85 -1.29 8.86
N THR A 230 -3.30 -2.34 8.14
CA THR A 230 -3.97 -3.51 8.76
C THR A 230 -3.05 -4.21 9.76
N ALA A 231 -1.81 -4.51 9.35
CA ALA A 231 -0.83 -5.17 10.20
C ALA A 231 -0.29 -4.21 11.28
N ILE A 232 -0.11 -2.92 10.97
CA ILE A 232 0.25 -1.90 11.96
C ILE A 232 -0.81 -1.81 13.06
N MET A 233 -2.11 -1.78 12.70
CA MET A 233 -3.19 -1.73 13.68
C MET A 233 -3.24 -2.97 14.57
N ARG A 234 -3.06 -4.17 14.01
CA ARG A 234 -2.97 -5.42 14.79
C ARG A 234 -1.81 -5.40 15.77
N GLY A 235 -0.70 -4.80 15.39
CA GLY A 235 0.51 -4.65 16.19
C GLY A 235 0.70 -3.25 16.78
N ARG A 236 -0.38 -2.50 17.11
CA ARG A 236 -0.30 -1.09 17.49
C ARG A 236 0.64 -0.82 18.67
N ASP A 237 0.62 -1.65 19.70
CA ASP A 237 1.52 -1.48 20.84
C ASP A 237 2.99 -1.76 20.46
N ARG A 238 3.23 -2.71 19.57
CA ARG A 238 4.57 -2.96 19.00
C ARG A 238 5.03 -1.81 18.13
N TYR A 239 4.13 -1.16 17.39
CA TYR A 239 4.43 0.02 16.60
C TYR A 239 4.97 1.15 17.48
N TYR A 240 4.25 1.50 18.54
CA TYR A 240 4.72 2.53 19.48
C TYR A 240 5.99 2.10 20.24
N THR A 241 6.13 0.82 20.55
CA THR A 241 7.37 0.27 21.14
C THR A 241 8.55 0.41 20.20
N ALA A 242 8.38 0.13 18.90
CA ALA A 242 9.41 0.28 17.89
C ALA A 242 9.85 1.75 17.73
N ILE A 243 8.90 2.69 17.75
CA ILE A 243 9.22 4.14 17.78
C ILE A 243 10.08 4.48 19.00
N ARG A 244 9.66 4.09 20.20
CA ARG A 244 10.44 4.34 21.45
C ARG A 244 11.84 3.73 21.40
N GLN A 245 11.94 2.48 20.94
CA GLN A 245 13.22 1.78 20.85
C GLN A 245 14.15 2.46 19.83
N SER A 246 13.63 2.85 18.69
CA SER A 246 14.42 3.56 17.66
C SER A 246 14.96 4.88 18.19
N ARG A 247 14.17 5.62 18.97
CA ARG A 247 14.63 6.86 19.64
C ARG A 247 15.69 6.56 20.70
N ARG A 248 15.43 5.61 21.60
CA ARG A 248 16.35 5.26 22.70
C ARG A 248 17.69 4.73 22.21
N LEU A 249 17.68 3.92 21.14
CA LEU A 249 18.88 3.31 20.56
C LEU A 249 19.57 4.24 19.54
N GLU A 250 19.00 5.39 19.26
CA GLU A 250 19.45 6.30 18.19
C GLU A 250 19.67 5.52 16.88
N SER A 251 18.73 4.59 16.55
CA SER A 251 18.84 3.72 15.40
C SER A 251 17.48 3.44 14.75
N LEU A 252 17.46 3.41 13.41
CA LEU A 252 16.24 3.14 12.63
C LEU A 252 15.81 1.67 12.65
N HIS A 253 16.71 0.72 12.95
CA HIS A 253 16.41 -0.71 12.74
C HIS A 253 15.13 -1.21 13.42
N PRO A 254 14.76 -0.85 14.69
CA PRO A 254 13.54 -1.41 15.29
C PRO A 254 12.28 -1.05 14.52
N ILE A 255 12.17 0.20 14.07
CA ILE A 255 10.97 0.64 13.33
C ILE A 255 10.98 0.17 11.88
N LEU A 256 12.15 0.10 11.22
CA LEU A 256 12.26 -0.42 9.85
C LEU A 256 11.88 -1.89 9.79
N GLU A 257 12.36 -2.71 10.73
CA GLU A 257 12.02 -4.13 10.83
C GLU A 257 10.51 -4.31 11.05
N PHE A 258 9.92 -3.53 11.96
CA PHE A 258 8.49 -3.59 12.23
C PHE A 258 7.65 -3.21 11.00
N LEU A 259 7.96 -2.08 10.34
CA LEU A 259 7.19 -1.63 9.17
C LEU A 259 7.36 -2.56 7.97
N ALA A 260 8.58 -3.09 7.76
CA ALA A 260 8.85 -4.05 6.70
C ALA A 260 8.08 -5.37 6.93
N GLU A 261 8.04 -5.87 8.18
CA GLU A 261 7.25 -7.05 8.54
C GLU A 261 5.75 -6.80 8.33
N CYS A 262 5.22 -5.65 8.77
CA CYS A 262 3.83 -5.29 8.54
C CYS A 262 3.48 -5.25 7.05
N PHE A 263 4.36 -4.71 6.21
CA PHE A 263 4.15 -4.66 4.78
C PHE A 263 4.21 -6.05 4.14
N ALA A 264 5.18 -6.89 4.54
CA ALA A 264 5.33 -8.26 4.05
C ALA A 264 4.10 -9.12 4.37
N VAL A 265 3.66 -9.13 5.63
CA VAL A 265 2.47 -9.86 6.07
C VAL A 265 1.23 -9.40 5.31
N SER A 266 1.04 -8.08 5.17
CA SER A 266 -0.12 -7.56 4.42
C SER A 266 -0.05 -7.93 2.93
N ALA A 267 1.13 -7.96 2.32
CA ALA A 267 1.31 -8.36 0.92
C ALA A 267 0.98 -9.86 0.72
N GLU A 268 1.43 -10.73 1.62
CA GLU A 268 1.12 -12.16 1.61
C GLU A 268 -0.39 -12.42 1.77
N GLU A 269 -1.07 -11.70 2.68
CA GLU A 269 -2.52 -11.77 2.86
C GLU A 269 -3.28 -11.37 1.58
N VAL A 270 -2.83 -10.33 0.88
CA VAL A 270 -3.44 -9.90 -0.40
C VAL A 270 -3.22 -10.93 -1.50
N VAL A 271 -2.04 -11.56 -1.56
CA VAL A 271 -1.78 -12.67 -2.51
C VAL A 271 -2.75 -13.82 -2.27
N GLU A 272 -2.94 -14.25 -1.01
CA GLU A 272 -3.87 -15.36 -0.70
C GLU A 272 -5.33 -14.96 -0.98
N GLU A 273 -5.72 -13.73 -0.69
CA GLU A 273 -7.04 -13.21 -1.05
C GLU A 273 -7.26 -13.21 -2.58
N GLY A 274 -6.26 -12.79 -3.34
CA GLY A 274 -6.30 -12.85 -4.81
C GLY A 274 -6.43 -14.28 -5.33
N ARG A 275 -5.68 -15.22 -4.77
CA ARG A 275 -5.81 -16.67 -5.10
C ARG A 275 -7.22 -17.20 -4.81
N LYS A 276 -7.82 -16.79 -3.69
CA LYS A 276 -9.21 -17.16 -3.37
C LYS A 276 -10.19 -16.59 -4.40
N LEU A 277 -10.05 -15.30 -4.76
CA LEU A 277 -10.89 -14.69 -5.80
C LEU A 277 -10.74 -15.37 -7.16
N LEU A 278 -9.52 -15.81 -7.51
CA LEU A 278 -9.29 -16.59 -8.73
C LEU A 278 -9.98 -17.95 -8.67
N ARG A 279 -9.86 -18.68 -7.56
CA ARG A 279 -10.55 -19.97 -7.36
C ARG A 279 -12.07 -19.81 -7.46
N GLU A 280 -12.65 -18.80 -6.82
CA GLU A 280 -14.08 -18.49 -6.86
C GLU A 280 -14.58 -18.07 -8.26
N SER A 281 -13.72 -17.46 -9.05
CA SER A 281 -14.01 -17.04 -10.43
C SER A 281 -13.55 -18.06 -11.47
N ALA A 282 -12.85 -19.13 -11.07
CA ALA A 282 -12.41 -20.18 -11.96
C ALA A 282 -13.63 -20.79 -12.68
N GLY A 283 -13.67 -20.64 -14.00
CA GLY A 283 -14.80 -21.08 -14.83
C GLY A 283 -15.97 -20.08 -14.95
N LYS A 284 -16.02 -18.98 -14.17
CA LYS A 284 -17.15 -18.03 -14.21
C LYS A 284 -17.00 -16.96 -15.29
N THR A 285 -15.78 -16.47 -15.60
CA THR A 285 -15.58 -15.47 -16.66
C THR A 285 -14.76 -16.00 -17.83
N PRO A 286 -15.06 -15.56 -19.08
CA PRO A 286 -14.31 -15.98 -20.27
C PRO A 286 -12.80 -15.64 -20.17
N GLU A 287 -12.45 -14.49 -19.64
CA GLU A 287 -11.07 -14.01 -19.54
C GLU A 287 -10.20 -14.93 -18.68
N VAL A 288 -10.73 -15.38 -17.54
CA VAL A 288 -10.03 -16.33 -16.64
C VAL A 288 -9.85 -17.68 -17.35
N ARG A 289 -10.87 -18.15 -18.05
CA ARG A 289 -10.79 -19.40 -18.84
C ARG A 289 -9.78 -19.28 -19.97
N TYR A 290 -9.76 -18.15 -20.69
CA TYR A 290 -8.79 -17.89 -21.76
C TYR A 290 -7.35 -17.95 -21.26
N ARG A 291 -7.05 -17.30 -20.13
CA ARG A 291 -5.71 -17.35 -19.53
C ARG A 291 -5.31 -18.77 -19.16
N LYS A 292 -6.22 -19.55 -18.54
CA LYS A 292 -5.95 -20.93 -18.16
C LYS A 292 -5.65 -21.78 -19.40
N ILE A 293 -6.46 -21.64 -20.46
CA ILE A 293 -6.23 -22.32 -21.74
C ILE A 293 -4.86 -21.96 -22.31
N LEU A 294 -4.52 -20.67 -22.40
CA LEU A 294 -3.26 -20.21 -22.97
C LEU A 294 -2.04 -20.63 -22.13
N ALA A 295 -2.17 -20.64 -20.79
CA ALA A 295 -1.10 -21.07 -19.89
C ALA A 295 -0.77 -22.59 -20.07
N HIS A 296 -1.80 -23.43 -20.22
CA HIS A 296 -1.59 -24.85 -20.52
C HIS A 296 -1.08 -25.07 -21.95
N ALA A 297 -1.63 -24.33 -22.91
CA ALA A 297 -1.22 -24.41 -24.32
C ALA A 297 0.25 -24.05 -24.54
N LYS A 298 0.85 -23.17 -23.70
CA LYS A 298 2.27 -22.84 -23.73
C LYS A 298 3.19 -24.02 -23.37
N LYS A 299 2.66 -25.01 -22.66
CA LYS A 299 3.43 -26.20 -22.19
C LYS A 299 3.33 -27.37 -23.15
N GLN A 300 2.54 -27.27 -24.23
CA GLN A 300 2.28 -28.34 -25.17
C GLN A 300 2.34 -27.81 -26.60
N ASP A 301 2.92 -28.59 -27.51
CA ASP A 301 2.99 -28.23 -28.93
C ASP A 301 1.62 -28.25 -29.60
N LYS A 302 0.78 -29.20 -29.20
CA LYS A 302 -0.59 -29.38 -29.70
C LYS A 302 -1.49 -29.92 -28.60
N PHE A 303 -2.76 -29.53 -28.64
CA PHE A 303 -3.79 -30.00 -27.72
C PHE A 303 -5.16 -30.09 -28.42
N SER A 304 -6.08 -30.87 -27.87
CA SER A 304 -7.47 -31.07 -28.33
C SER A 304 -8.48 -30.34 -27.41
N ILE A 305 -9.75 -30.29 -27.80
CA ILE A 305 -10.83 -29.85 -26.91
C ILE A 305 -10.92 -30.76 -25.66
N GLN A 306 -10.63 -32.04 -25.80
CA GLN A 306 -10.67 -32.98 -24.66
C GLN A 306 -9.63 -32.60 -23.61
N ASP A 307 -8.42 -32.28 -24.03
CA ASP A 307 -7.36 -31.82 -23.12
C ASP A 307 -7.79 -30.52 -22.36
N VAL A 308 -8.44 -29.59 -23.05
CA VAL A 308 -8.94 -28.35 -22.43
C VAL A 308 -10.06 -28.64 -21.43
N VAL A 309 -10.93 -29.61 -21.70
CA VAL A 309 -11.96 -30.06 -20.73
C VAL A 309 -11.30 -30.65 -19.49
N GLU A 310 -10.25 -31.45 -19.64
CA GLU A 310 -9.48 -32.00 -18.50
C GLU A 310 -8.78 -30.94 -17.69
N TRP A 311 -8.28 -29.87 -18.33
CA TRP A 311 -7.69 -28.72 -17.63
C TRP A 311 -8.72 -27.91 -16.83
N MET A 312 -10.00 -28.02 -17.17
CA MET A 312 -11.09 -27.25 -16.57
C MET A 312 -12.35 -28.14 -16.32
N PRO A 313 -12.25 -29.10 -15.40
CA PRO A 313 -13.34 -30.09 -15.18
C PRO A 313 -14.64 -29.45 -14.71
N ASP A 314 -14.58 -28.27 -14.07
CA ASP A 314 -15.75 -27.54 -13.57
C ASP A 314 -16.44 -26.68 -14.64
N VAL A 315 -15.95 -26.68 -15.89
CA VAL A 315 -16.47 -25.85 -16.99
C VAL A 315 -17.20 -26.76 -17.99
N PRO A 316 -18.49 -26.50 -18.29
CA PRO A 316 -19.22 -27.29 -19.29
C PRO A 316 -18.50 -27.32 -20.64
N ARG A 317 -18.39 -28.49 -21.26
CA ARG A 317 -17.71 -28.72 -22.55
C ARG A 317 -18.11 -27.70 -23.62
N ARG A 318 -19.40 -27.38 -23.74
CA ARG A 318 -19.91 -26.38 -24.69
C ARG A 318 -19.33 -24.98 -24.47
N THR A 319 -19.05 -24.63 -23.23
CA THR A 319 -18.39 -23.36 -22.87
C THR A 319 -16.92 -23.41 -23.27
N VAL A 320 -16.21 -24.50 -23.02
CA VAL A 320 -14.84 -24.74 -23.46
C VAL A 320 -14.70 -24.58 -24.96
N GLU A 321 -15.57 -25.24 -25.74
CA GLU A 321 -15.60 -25.19 -27.19
C GLU A 321 -15.76 -23.74 -27.70
N ARG A 322 -16.69 -23.00 -27.11
CA ARG A 322 -16.90 -21.57 -27.44
C ARG A 322 -15.67 -20.70 -27.09
N ASP A 323 -15.03 -20.95 -25.98
CA ASP A 323 -13.87 -20.21 -25.52
C ASP A 323 -12.65 -20.47 -26.42
N VAL A 324 -12.38 -21.71 -26.80
CA VAL A 324 -11.34 -22.08 -27.75
C VAL A 324 -11.62 -21.46 -29.14
N ALA A 325 -12.86 -21.52 -29.61
CA ALA A 325 -13.24 -20.88 -30.88
C ALA A 325 -13.00 -19.35 -30.85
N THR A 326 -13.30 -18.72 -29.72
CA THR A 326 -13.03 -17.28 -29.54
C THR A 326 -11.54 -16.98 -29.54
N LEU A 327 -10.71 -17.79 -28.90
CA LEU A 327 -9.23 -17.62 -28.91
C LEU A 327 -8.65 -17.82 -30.31
N VAL A 328 -9.22 -18.74 -31.11
CA VAL A 328 -8.85 -18.90 -32.53
C VAL A 328 -9.24 -17.65 -33.33
N LYS A 329 -10.46 -17.14 -33.14
CA LYS A 329 -10.92 -15.88 -33.80
C LYS A 329 -10.04 -14.69 -33.42
N LYS A 330 -9.60 -14.62 -32.15
CA LYS A 330 -8.65 -13.59 -31.66
C LYS A 330 -7.20 -13.84 -32.11
N ARG A 331 -6.93 -14.85 -32.92
CA ARG A 331 -5.58 -15.23 -33.37
C ARG A 331 -4.60 -15.58 -32.26
N ALA A 332 -5.08 -15.87 -31.06
CA ALA A 332 -4.26 -16.36 -29.95
C ALA A 332 -3.93 -17.85 -30.09
N LEU A 333 -4.81 -18.62 -30.74
CA LEU A 333 -4.61 -20.01 -31.09
C LEU A 333 -4.75 -20.25 -32.59
N LYS A 334 -4.06 -21.28 -33.12
CA LYS A 334 -4.25 -21.82 -34.47
C LYS A 334 -4.94 -23.16 -34.38
N ALA A 335 -5.92 -23.40 -35.22
CA ALA A 335 -6.56 -24.69 -35.37
C ALA A 335 -6.03 -25.44 -36.60
N LYS A 336 -5.81 -26.77 -36.50
CA LYS A 336 -5.40 -27.63 -37.61
C LYS A 336 -6.24 -28.91 -37.60
N GLY A 337 -6.69 -29.38 -38.75
CA GLY A 337 -7.54 -30.54 -38.93
C GLY A 337 -9.04 -30.25 -38.89
N GLU A 338 -9.86 -31.25 -39.18
CA GLU A 338 -11.33 -31.13 -39.29
C GLU A 338 -12.03 -31.97 -38.24
N SER A 339 -13.15 -31.48 -37.75
CA SER A 339 -14.07 -32.18 -36.84
C SER A 339 -13.36 -32.89 -35.65
N LYS A 340 -13.48 -34.18 -35.55
CA LYS A 340 -13.00 -35.00 -34.41
C LYS A 340 -11.47 -35.06 -34.26
N THR A 341 -10.70 -34.76 -35.30
CA THR A 341 -9.21 -34.75 -35.30
C THR A 341 -8.63 -33.36 -35.16
N ARG A 342 -9.46 -32.34 -34.90
CA ARG A 342 -9.00 -30.96 -34.78
C ARG A 342 -8.12 -30.78 -33.56
N THR A 343 -6.91 -30.25 -33.80
CA THR A 343 -5.96 -29.88 -32.77
C THR A 343 -5.69 -28.38 -32.81
N TYR A 344 -5.21 -27.85 -31.68
CA TYR A 344 -4.92 -26.43 -31.48
C TYR A 344 -3.47 -26.26 -31.02
N SER A 345 -2.88 -25.14 -31.35
CA SER A 345 -1.56 -24.73 -30.87
C SER A 345 -1.50 -23.21 -30.66
N ILE A 346 -0.55 -22.70 -29.90
CA ILE A 346 -0.34 -21.26 -29.77
C ILE A 346 0.04 -20.67 -31.12
N ALA A 347 -0.58 -19.53 -31.45
CA ALA A 347 -0.17 -18.74 -32.61
C ALA A 347 1.18 -18.08 -32.32
N LYS A 348 2.27 -18.51 -32.99
CA LYS A 348 3.55 -17.79 -32.92
C LYS A 348 3.35 -16.39 -33.54
N TRP A 349 3.67 -15.36 -32.80
CA TRP A 349 3.79 -14.01 -33.37
C TRP A 349 4.98 -14.01 -34.31
N GLN A 350 4.74 -13.67 -35.58
CA GLN A 350 5.80 -13.30 -36.53
C GLN A 350 6.21 -11.87 -36.26
#